data_e8c9b05bfc029851cac0a307928b271e
#
_entry.id   e8c9b05bfc029851cac0a307928b271e
#
_cell.length_a   1.000
_cell.length_b   1.000
_cell.length_c   1.000
_cell.angle_alpha   90.00
_cell.angle_beta   90.00
_cell.angle_gamma   90.00
#
_symmetry.space_group_name_H-M   'P 1'
#
loop_
_entity.id
_entity.type
_entity.pdbx_description
1 polymer ?
#
loop_
_entity_poly.entity_id
_entity_poly.type
_entity_poly.pdbx_seq_one_letter_code
_entity_poly.pdbx_strand_id
1 'polypeptide(L)' 'TAPQSKLQVDGGIQMSDDTNGAQVSKVGTLRYRKSGNNSYVDMCMQTGASTYEWINIVQNNW' A
#
# COMPACT_ATOMS: atom_id res chain seq x y z
N THR A 1 -15.20 16.75 -14.12
CA THR A 1 -14.03 17.53 -13.71
C THR A 1 -12.76 16.87 -14.21
N ALA A 2 -11.84 17.64 -14.72
CA ALA A 2 -10.54 17.11 -15.16
C ALA A 2 -9.74 16.66 -13.93
N PRO A 3 -9.13 15.44 -13.96
CA PRO A 3 -8.33 14.99 -12.84
C PRO A 3 -7.05 15.81 -12.70
N GLN A 4 -6.68 16.07 -11.46
CA GLN A 4 -5.46 16.78 -11.13
C GLN A 4 -4.23 15.84 -11.12
N SER A 5 -4.48 14.53 -11.15
CA SER A 5 -3.44 13.49 -11.16
C SER A 5 -3.75 12.49 -12.27
N LYS A 6 -2.78 11.65 -12.61
CA LYS A 6 -2.98 10.58 -13.59
C LYS A 6 -4.10 9.63 -13.16
N LEU A 7 -4.29 9.45 -11.86
CA LEU A 7 -5.37 8.64 -11.31
C LEU A 7 -6.17 9.50 -10.33
N GLN A 8 -7.44 9.65 -10.62
CA GLN A 8 -8.38 10.31 -9.71
C GLN A 8 -9.69 9.53 -9.76
N VAL A 9 -10.17 9.12 -8.58
CA VAL A 9 -11.37 8.29 -8.46
C VAL A 9 -12.41 9.05 -7.63
N ASP A 10 -13.60 9.24 -8.20
CA ASP A 10 -14.72 9.81 -7.48
C ASP A 10 -15.48 8.65 -6.82
N GLY A 11 -15.27 8.49 -5.52
CA GLY A 11 -15.77 7.37 -4.75
C GLY A 11 -14.66 6.67 -4.01
N GLY A 12 -14.93 5.46 -3.50
CA GLY A 12 -13.94 4.68 -2.78
C GLY A 12 -13.01 3.92 -3.71
N ILE A 13 -11.86 3.54 -3.17
CA ILE A 13 -10.92 2.64 -3.84
C ILE A 13 -10.81 1.39 -2.99
N GLN A 14 -11.02 0.22 -3.61
CA GLN A 14 -10.89 -1.05 -2.94
C GLN A 14 -9.59 -1.73 -3.38
N MET A 15 -8.78 -2.12 -2.39
CA MET A 15 -7.48 -2.73 -2.65
C MET A 15 -7.46 -4.16 -2.15
N SER A 16 -6.66 -5.00 -2.81
CA SER A 16 -6.36 -6.34 -2.36
C SER A 16 -4.95 -6.41 -1.80
N ASP A 17 -4.60 -7.57 -1.23
CA ASP A 17 -3.27 -7.83 -0.75
C ASP A 17 -2.31 -8.02 -1.92
N ASP A 18 -1.05 -7.63 -1.71
CA ASP A 18 0.06 -7.91 -2.60
C ASP A 18 1.06 -8.75 -1.83
N THR A 19 1.15 -10.03 -2.16
CA THR A 19 1.97 -10.98 -1.43
C THR A 19 3.44 -10.98 -1.88
N ASN A 20 3.78 -10.17 -2.86
CA ASN A 20 5.17 -10.03 -3.29
C ASN A 20 6.00 -9.33 -2.22
N GLY A 21 7.28 -9.67 -2.15
CA GLY A 21 8.18 -9.00 -1.23
C GLY A 21 8.45 -7.57 -1.64
N ALA A 22 8.88 -6.75 -0.68
CA ALA A 22 9.27 -5.38 -0.96
C ALA A 22 10.50 -5.37 -1.85
N GLN A 23 10.47 -4.61 -2.93
CA GLN A 23 11.55 -4.53 -3.89
C GLN A 23 11.43 -3.23 -4.70
N VAL A 24 12.49 -2.91 -5.44
CA VAL A 24 12.55 -1.64 -6.16
C VAL A 24 11.39 -1.45 -7.13
N SER A 25 10.92 -2.52 -7.76
CA SER A 25 9.81 -2.43 -8.72
C SER A 25 8.46 -2.23 -8.04
N LYS A 26 8.38 -2.36 -6.73
CA LYS A 26 7.15 -2.22 -5.96
C LYS A 26 7.04 -0.89 -5.21
N VAL A 27 8.09 -0.08 -5.21
CA VAL A 27 8.07 1.19 -4.48
C VAL A 27 6.89 2.05 -4.90
N GLY A 28 6.13 2.53 -3.91
CA GLY A 28 4.94 3.33 -4.15
C GLY A 28 3.65 2.52 -4.25
N THR A 29 3.71 1.19 -4.14
CA THR A 29 2.53 0.33 -4.20
C THR A 29 1.82 0.32 -2.85
N LEU A 30 0.50 0.50 -2.89
CA LEU A 30 -0.36 0.33 -1.71
C LEU A 30 -0.94 -1.08 -1.72
N ARG A 31 -1.10 -1.66 -0.52
CA ARG A 31 -1.79 -2.94 -0.38
C ARG A 31 -2.66 -2.94 0.86
N TYR A 32 -3.71 -3.76 0.84
CA TYR A 32 -4.51 -4.08 2.01
C TYR A 32 -4.13 -5.50 2.44
N ARG A 33 -3.76 -5.66 3.71
CA ARG A 33 -3.35 -6.95 4.25
C ARG A 33 -4.21 -7.27 5.46
N LYS A 34 -4.63 -8.51 5.58
CA LYS A 34 -5.40 -8.99 6.73
C LYS A 34 -4.69 -10.16 7.38
N SER A 35 -4.58 -10.14 8.70
CA SER A 35 -3.99 -11.21 9.48
C SER A 35 -4.84 -11.43 10.73
N GLY A 36 -5.60 -12.53 10.77
CA GLY A 36 -6.53 -12.79 11.87
C GLY A 36 -7.56 -11.68 11.99
N ASN A 37 -7.59 -11.01 13.13
CA ASN A 37 -8.49 -9.89 13.38
C ASN A 37 -7.86 -8.54 13.09
N ASN A 38 -6.69 -8.53 12.45
CA ASN A 38 -5.96 -7.30 12.17
C ASN A 38 -6.08 -6.95 10.70
N SER A 39 -6.30 -5.67 10.42
CA SER A 39 -6.35 -5.13 9.06
C SER A 39 -5.29 -4.05 8.93
N TYR A 40 -4.56 -4.06 7.82
CA TYR A 40 -3.43 -3.16 7.61
C TYR A 40 -3.50 -2.56 6.21
N VAL A 41 -3.08 -1.29 6.11
CA VAL A 41 -2.77 -0.66 4.83
C VAL A 41 -1.27 -0.34 4.83
N ASP A 42 -0.55 -0.91 3.88
CA ASP A 42 0.89 -0.74 3.78
C ASP A 42 1.26 -0.11 2.43
N MET A 43 2.37 0.61 2.41
CA MET A 43 2.97 1.09 1.18
C MET A 43 4.41 0.61 1.12
N CYS A 44 4.83 0.12 -0.05
CA CYS A 44 6.22 -0.26 -0.26
C CYS A 44 7.06 1.00 -0.41
N MET A 45 8.05 1.16 0.46
CA MET A 45 8.90 2.34 0.49
C MET A 45 10.36 1.95 0.50
N GLN A 46 11.18 2.81 -0.04
CA GLN A 46 12.62 2.67 0.03
C GLN A 46 13.09 3.16 1.41
N THR A 47 13.79 2.29 2.13
CA THR A 47 14.24 2.57 3.50
C THR A 47 15.73 2.78 3.61
N GLY A 48 16.46 2.64 2.49
CA GLY A 48 17.88 2.85 2.43
C GLY A 48 18.35 2.89 0.99
N ALA A 49 19.65 2.93 0.77
CA ALA A 49 20.19 3.05 -0.59
C ALA A 49 19.79 1.87 -1.49
N SER A 50 19.62 0.66 -0.90
CA SER A 50 19.21 -0.52 -1.66
C SER A 50 18.32 -1.42 -0.81
N THR A 51 17.57 -0.84 0.13
CA THR A 51 16.64 -1.59 0.99
C THR A 51 15.23 -1.06 0.80
N TYR A 52 14.26 -1.98 0.83
CA TYR A 52 12.86 -1.69 0.57
C TYR A 52 12.00 -2.47 1.57
N GLU A 53 10.95 -1.84 2.08
CA GLU A 53 10.08 -2.49 3.06
C GLU A 53 8.64 -2.05 2.86
N TRP A 54 7.71 -2.91 3.27
CA TRP A 54 6.30 -2.56 3.38
C TRP A 54 6.11 -1.81 4.71
N ILE A 55 5.85 -0.52 4.60
CA ILE A 55 5.67 0.35 5.77
C ILE A 55 4.18 0.42 6.09
N ASN A 56 3.83 0.11 7.33
CA ASN A 56 2.45 0.17 7.78
C ASN A 56 2.02 1.64 7.90
N ILE A 57 0.95 2.01 7.20
CA ILE A 57 0.40 3.36 7.25
C ILE A 57 -0.68 3.44 8.33
N VAL A 58 -1.58 2.46 8.33
CA VAL A 58 -2.70 2.43 9.28
C VAL A 58 -3.08 0.99 9.54
N GLN A 59 -3.55 0.71 10.74
CA GLN A 59 -4.02 -0.63 11.09
C GLN A 59 -5.25 -0.53 11.97
N ASN A 60 -6.05 -1.58 11.95
CA ASN A 60 -7.19 -1.74 12.83
C ASN A 60 -7.28 -3.19 13.28
N ASN A 61 -7.52 -3.36 14.59
CA ASN A 61 -7.69 -4.68 15.19
C ASN A 61 -9.10 -4.79 15.75
N TRP A 62 -9.66 -6.01 15.70
CA TRP A 62 -10.99 -6.20 16.30
C TRP A 62 -11.14 -7.53 16.99
#